data_f27c77db815a21f8ca9480385c8372b6
#
_entry.id   f27c77db815a21f8ca9480385c8372b6
#
_cell.length_a   1.000
_cell.length_b   1.000
_cell.length_c   1.000
_cell.angle_alpha   90.00
_cell.angle_beta   90.00
_cell.angle_gamma   90.00
#
_symmetry.space_group_name_H-M   'P 1'
#
loop_
_entity.id
_entity.type
_entity.pdbx_description
1 polymer ?
#
loop_
_entity_poly.entity_id
_entity_poly.type
_entity_poly.pdbx_seq_one_letter_code
_entity_poly.pdbx_strand_id
1 'polypeptide(L)'
;MVRRSRAISGARAPLAAPAPRGGRFAPLDPAAVERIITAALDILARTGIAECPDALAAQMVAAGATRRDDGRVCFPKTMVETAIARAAGRVSLPGFVEDK
;
A
#
# COMPACT_ATOMS: atom_id res chain seq x y z
N MET A 1 43.44 25.97 -13.89
CA MET A 1 42.94 25.70 -13.72
C MET A 1 42.32 25.64 -13.20
N VAL A 2 42.24 25.51 -13.02
CA VAL A 2 41.57 25.18 -12.57
C VAL A 2 41.07 25.05 -12.09
N ARG A 3 41.01 24.85 -11.83
CA ARG A 3 40.50 24.52 -11.43
C ARG A 3 39.87 24.43 -10.75
N ARG A 4 39.79 24.31 -10.54
CA ARG A 4 39.12 24.11 -9.88
C ARG A 4 38.59 23.80 -9.15
N SER A 5 38.58 23.69 -9.06
CA SER A 5 38.01 23.24 -8.51
C SER A 5 37.55 23.24 -7.81
N ARG A 6 37.65 23.19 -7.62
CA ARG A 6 37.14 23.02 -7.10
C ARG A 6 36.49 22.98 -6.32
N ALA A 7 36.51 23.11 -6.22
CA ALA A 7 35.86 22.90 -5.80
C ALA A 7 35.35 22.67 -5.35
N ILE A 8 35.50 22.40 -4.97
CA ILE A 8 34.93 21.92 -4.82
C ILE A 8 34.64 21.79 -3.95
N SER A 9 34.82 21.73 -3.40
CA SER A 9 34.39 21.42 -2.69
C SER A 9 34.00 21.66 -1.88
N GLY A 10 34.05 21.68 -1.56
CA GLY A 10 33.72 21.62 -0.69
C GLY A 10 32.84 21.80 -0.12
N ALA A 11 32.74 22.20 0.01
CA ALA A 11 31.81 22.28 0.48
C ALA A 11 30.94 21.71 0.09
N ARG A 12 30.92 21.31 -0.11
CA ARG A 12 30.10 20.76 -0.41
C ARG A 12 29.38 20.41 0.37
N ALA A 13 29.52 20.75 1.08
CA ALA A 13 28.85 20.36 1.93
C ALA A 13 27.65 20.18 1.78
N PRO A 14 27.25 20.66 1.49
CA PRO A 14 26.07 20.43 1.49
C PRO A 14 25.64 19.66 0.76
N LEU A 15 26.16 19.35 0.27
CA LEU A 15 25.71 18.45 -0.16
C LEU A 15 25.13 17.94 0.58
N ALA A 16 25.01 18.37 1.31
CA ALA A 16 24.49 17.78 2.13
C ALA A 16 23.16 17.52 2.27
N ALA A 17 22.36 18.04 1.59
CA ALA A 17 21.00 17.61 1.58
C ALA A 17 20.98 16.15 1.18
N PRO A 18 20.37 15.31 1.96
CA PRO A 18 20.28 13.92 1.56
C PRO A 18 19.53 13.80 0.26
N ALA A 19 19.93 12.85 -0.53
CA ALA A 19 19.21 12.55 -1.75
C ALA A 19 17.77 12.21 -1.41
N PRO A 20 16.84 12.54 -2.28
CA PRO A 20 15.45 12.15 -2.06
C PRO A 20 15.35 10.64 -1.94
N ARG A 21 14.57 10.21 -0.99
CA ARG A 21 14.32 8.80 -0.85
C ARG A 21 13.08 8.43 -1.61
N GLY A 22 13.05 7.22 -2.12
CA GLY A 22 11.86 6.72 -2.74
C GLY A 22 10.72 6.69 -1.74
N GLY A 23 9.53 6.98 -2.19
CA GLY A 23 8.36 6.95 -1.34
C GLY A 23 8.09 8.22 -0.55
N ARG A 24 8.90 9.26 -0.72
CA ARG A 24 8.68 10.53 -0.02
C ARG A 24 7.77 11.48 -0.77
N PHE A 25 7.51 11.19 -2.02
CA PHE A 25 6.59 12.02 -2.78
C PHE A 25 5.17 11.79 -2.25
N ALA A 26 4.55 12.82 -1.72
CA ALA A 26 3.26 12.72 -1.08
C ALA A 26 2.38 13.87 -1.54
N PRO A 27 1.75 13.75 -2.72
CA PRO A 27 0.92 14.84 -3.24
C PRO A 27 -0.37 15.03 -2.49
N LEU A 28 -0.80 14.05 -1.69
CA LEU A 28 -2.02 14.14 -0.91
C LEU A 28 -1.70 14.30 0.56
N ASP A 29 -2.42 15.17 1.23
CA ASP A 29 -2.25 15.30 2.68
C ASP A 29 -2.91 14.11 3.40
N PRO A 30 -2.62 13.91 4.68
CA PRO A 30 -3.20 12.78 5.41
C PRO A 30 -4.71 12.77 5.44
N ALA A 31 -5.35 13.94 5.49
CA ALA A 31 -6.80 14.00 5.50
C ALA A 31 -7.40 13.53 4.19
N ALA A 32 -6.74 13.85 3.08
CA ALA A 32 -7.19 13.39 1.77
C ALA A 32 -7.04 11.86 1.65
N VAL A 33 -5.94 11.32 2.17
CA VAL A 33 -5.73 9.88 2.17
C VAL A 33 -6.81 9.19 2.99
N GLU A 34 -7.16 9.74 4.15
CA GLU A 34 -8.21 9.17 4.98
C GLU A 34 -9.55 9.16 4.27
N ARG A 35 -9.87 10.22 3.56
CA ARG A 35 -11.12 10.25 2.80
C ARG A 35 -11.16 9.19 1.70
N ILE A 36 -10.04 8.97 1.04
CA ILE A 36 -9.95 7.94 0.02
C ILE A 36 -10.14 6.55 0.63
N ILE A 37 -9.49 6.29 1.75
CA ILE A 37 -9.61 5.00 2.43
C ILE A 37 -11.05 4.78 2.88
N THR A 38 -11.68 5.79 3.47
CA THR A 38 -13.06 5.69 3.92
C THR A 38 -13.98 5.38 2.74
N ALA A 39 -13.80 6.06 1.62
CA ALA A 39 -14.61 5.82 0.43
C ALA A 39 -14.38 4.40 -0.10
N ALA A 40 -13.15 3.93 -0.09
CA ALA A 40 -12.84 2.59 -0.56
C ALA A 40 -13.51 1.53 0.31
N LEU A 41 -13.46 1.70 1.62
CA LEU A 41 -14.11 0.76 2.55
C LEU A 41 -15.63 0.77 2.35
N ASP A 42 -16.19 1.93 2.07
CA ASP A 42 -17.61 2.07 1.82
C ASP A 42 -18.01 1.36 0.53
N ILE A 43 -17.19 1.47 -0.50
CA ILE A 43 -17.44 0.76 -1.76
C ILE A 43 -17.39 -0.74 -1.54
N LEU A 44 -16.42 -1.23 -0.79
CA LEU A 44 -16.33 -2.66 -0.50
C LEU A 44 -17.51 -3.15 0.30
N ALA A 45 -18.05 -2.32 1.19
CA ALA A 45 -19.18 -2.72 2.03
C ALA A 45 -20.50 -2.69 1.27
N ARG A 46 -20.68 -1.75 0.37
CA ARG A 46 -21.97 -1.57 -0.29
C ARG A 46 -22.03 -2.14 -1.69
N THR A 47 -20.98 -1.96 -2.45
CA THR A 47 -20.93 -2.44 -3.83
C THR A 47 -20.26 -3.81 -3.92
N GLY A 48 -19.18 -3.98 -3.20
CA GLY A 48 -18.47 -5.25 -3.19
C GLY A 48 -17.76 -5.54 -4.48
N ILE A 49 -17.38 -6.79 -4.66
CA ILE A 49 -16.71 -7.25 -5.89
C ILE A 49 -17.64 -8.16 -6.66
N ALA A 50 -17.55 -8.06 -8.00
CA ALA A 50 -18.34 -8.88 -8.89
C ALA A 50 -17.56 -10.09 -9.34
N GLU A 51 -18.27 -11.10 -9.85
CA GLU A 51 -17.66 -12.23 -10.53
C GLU A 51 -16.65 -12.98 -9.66
N CYS A 52 -16.98 -13.11 -8.39
CA CYS A 52 -16.14 -13.86 -7.48
C CYS A 52 -16.38 -15.36 -7.69
N PRO A 53 -15.35 -16.17 -7.88
CA PRO A 53 -15.54 -17.62 -7.99
C PRO A 53 -16.25 -18.18 -6.76
N ASP A 54 -17.11 -19.17 -6.98
CA ASP A 54 -17.95 -19.69 -5.91
C ASP A 54 -17.14 -20.20 -4.73
N ALA A 55 -16.04 -20.90 -4.98
CA ALA A 55 -15.22 -21.44 -3.89
C ALA A 55 -14.62 -20.31 -3.06
N LEU A 56 -14.18 -19.24 -3.71
CA LEU A 56 -13.62 -18.10 -3.01
C LEU A 56 -14.71 -17.33 -2.27
N ALA A 57 -15.87 -17.18 -2.91
CA ALA A 57 -16.98 -16.49 -2.28
C ALA A 57 -17.41 -17.22 -1.00
N ALA A 58 -17.43 -18.55 -1.01
CA ALA A 58 -17.78 -19.32 0.16
C ALA A 58 -16.80 -19.08 1.30
N GLN A 59 -15.50 -19.03 0.98
CA GLN A 59 -14.50 -18.73 1.99
C GLN A 59 -14.66 -17.32 2.56
N MET A 60 -14.96 -16.36 1.71
CA MET A 60 -15.16 -14.99 2.16
C MET A 60 -16.37 -14.86 3.06
N VAL A 61 -17.46 -15.54 2.69
CA VAL A 61 -18.69 -15.52 3.51
C VAL A 61 -18.42 -16.18 4.85
N ALA A 62 -17.69 -17.28 4.86
CA ALA A 62 -17.33 -17.95 6.12
C ALA A 62 -16.49 -17.02 7.00
N ALA A 63 -15.74 -16.11 6.42
CA ALA A 63 -14.91 -15.16 7.17
C ALA A 63 -15.66 -13.88 7.55
N GLY A 64 -16.91 -13.72 7.13
CA GLY A 64 -17.71 -12.58 7.53
C GLY A 64 -18.26 -11.71 6.42
N ALA A 65 -17.94 -12.03 5.17
CA ALA A 65 -18.48 -11.28 4.04
C ALA A 65 -19.93 -11.66 3.77
N THR A 66 -20.61 -10.84 2.99
CA THR A 66 -21.99 -11.08 2.61
C THR A 66 -22.08 -11.28 1.11
N ARG A 67 -22.75 -12.32 0.66
CA ARG A 67 -23.01 -12.51 -0.75
C ARG A 67 -24.39 -11.95 -1.08
N ARG A 68 -24.43 -11.03 -2.03
CA ARG A 68 -25.69 -10.40 -2.44
C ARG A 68 -26.40 -11.27 -3.47
N ASP A 69 -27.68 -10.94 -3.69
CA ASP A 69 -28.50 -11.69 -4.64
C ASP A 69 -27.95 -11.59 -6.06
N ASP A 70 -27.30 -10.48 -6.39
CA ASP A 70 -26.69 -10.30 -7.71
C ASP A 70 -25.33 -11.00 -7.84
N GLY A 71 -24.91 -11.74 -6.85
CA GLY A 71 -23.67 -12.48 -6.87
C GLY A 71 -22.47 -11.71 -6.36
N ARG A 72 -22.63 -10.43 -6.04
CA ARG A 72 -21.52 -9.63 -5.51
C ARG A 72 -21.22 -10.04 -4.08
N VAL A 73 -19.95 -9.97 -3.73
CA VAL A 73 -19.50 -10.25 -2.38
C VAL A 73 -19.11 -8.93 -1.74
N CYS A 74 -19.74 -8.60 -0.64
CA CYS A 74 -19.53 -7.36 0.08
C CYS A 74 -18.77 -7.63 1.36
N PHE A 75 -17.87 -6.72 1.71
CA PHE A 75 -16.98 -6.88 2.84
C PHE A 75 -17.27 -5.82 3.89
N PRO A 76 -17.70 -6.20 5.09
CA PRO A 76 -17.89 -5.23 6.16
C PRO A 76 -16.57 -4.51 6.47
N LYS A 77 -16.69 -3.25 6.85
CA LYS A 77 -15.53 -2.43 7.16
C LYS A 77 -14.62 -3.09 8.18
N THR A 78 -15.21 -3.64 9.25
CA THR A 78 -14.45 -4.28 10.31
C THR A 78 -13.65 -5.48 9.81
N MET A 79 -14.22 -6.23 8.87
CA MET A 79 -13.52 -7.37 8.29
C MET A 79 -12.28 -6.93 7.53
N VAL A 80 -12.42 -5.86 6.73
CA VAL A 80 -11.30 -5.34 5.96
C VAL A 80 -10.23 -4.77 6.88
N GLU A 81 -10.63 -4.02 7.88
CA GLU A 81 -9.67 -3.44 8.83
C GLU A 81 -8.90 -4.52 9.58
N THR A 82 -9.60 -5.58 9.99
CA THR A 82 -8.94 -6.69 10.65
C THR A 82 -7.95 -7.39 9.71
N ALA A 83 -8.33 -7.57 8.46
CA ALA A 83 -7.46 -8.21 7.48
C ALA A 83 -6.20 -7.39 7.25
N ILE A 84 -6.35 -6.07 7.15
CA ILE A 84 -5.21 -5.18 6.95
C ILE A 84 -4.28 -5.24 8.17
N ALA A 85 -4.85 -5.25 9.36
CA ALA A 85 -4.05 -5.31 10.59
C ALA A 85 -3.26 -6.61 10.70
N ARG A 86 -3.78 -7.69 10.13
CA ARG A 86 -3.11 -9.00 10.16
C ARG A 86 -2.15 -9.20 9.00
N ALA A 87 -2.28 -8.40 7.95
CA ALA A 87 -1.44 -8.57 6.77
C ALA A 87 0.02 -8.29 7.12
N ALA A 88 0.90 -9.03 6.47
CA ALA A 88 2.32 -8.84 6.69
C ALA A 88 2.73 -7.46 6.18
N GLY A 89 3.35 -6.68 7.05
CA GLY A 89 3.84 -5.37 6.67
C GLY A 89 5.18 -5.42 5.96
N ARG A 90 5.76 -6.60 5.86
CA ARG A 90 7.07 -6.74 5.23
C ARG A 90 7.13 -8.07 4.50
N VAL A 91 7.69 -8.02 3.32
CA VAL A 91 7.90 -9.22 2.52
C VAL A 91 9.40 -9.38 2.34
N SER A 92 9.90 -10.58 2.59
CA SER A 92 11.31 -10.89 2.39
C SER A 92 11.44 -11.68 1.10
N LEU A 93 12.26 -11.17 0.20
CA LEU A 93 12.49 -11.82 -1.08
C LEU A 93 13.94 -12.27 -1.10
N PRO A 94 14.20 -13.55 -0.85
CA PRO A 94 15.58 -14.05 -0.90
C PRO A 94 16.12 -13.93 -2.31
N GLY A 95 17.36 -13.51 -2.40
CA GLY A 95 18.01 -13.42 -3.70
C GLY A 95 18.49 -14.77 -4.17
N PHE A 96 18.87 -14.78 -5.43
CA PHE A 96 19.43 -15.99 -6.00
C PHE A 96 20.89 -16.16 -5.68
N VAL A 97 21.56 -15.10 -5.30
CA VAL A 97 22.97 -15.20 -5.01
C VAL A 97 23.14 -15.79 -3.64
N GLU A 98 23.77 -16.92 -3.62
CA GLU A 98 24.04 -17.52 -2.36
C GLU A 98 25.10 -16.76 -1.66
N ASP A 99 24.86 -16.50 -0.45
CA ASP A 99 25.84 -15.87 0.35
C ASP A 99 26.83 -16.92 0.83
N LYS A 100 28.07 -16.74 0.49
CA LYS A 100 29.05 -17.76 0.81
C LYS A 100 29.53 -17.70 2.25
#